data_36a8d213f861a86d999f6c179cf71b73
#
_entry.id   36a8d213f861a86d999f6c179cf71b73
#
_cell.length_a   1.000
_cell.length_b   1.000
_cell.length_c   1.000
_cell.angle_alpha   90.00
_cell.angle_beta   90.00
_cell.angle_gamma   90.00
#
_symmetry.space_group_name_H-M   'P 1'
#
loop_
_entity.id
_entity.type
_entity.pdbx_description
1 polymer ?
#
loop_
_entity_poly.entity_id
_entity_poly.type
_entity_poly.pdbx_seq_one_letter_code
_entity_poly.pdbx_strand_id
1 'polypeptide(L)'
;GTFTLGKAIMAGDDEKWHPQTRESADHSIPYVVGVALMEGTLEIKHFDDKYLNNPALLDLLQRIKVAETEESVNLYPDACANRVELTTKSGEKSSELVQYHRGHHRNPLTDKEIEEKFHSLAKDLLVPAQRKELLSLVWNLEEIEDVSRLMQLLTI
;
A
#
# COMPACT_ATOMS: atom_id res chain seq x y z
N GLY A 1 -14.62 1.94 -6.77
CA GLY A 1 -14.44 2.61 -8.05
C GLY A 1 -13.01 3.08 -8.26
N THR A 2 -12.53 3.02 -9.48
CA THR A 2 -11.16 3.43 -9.86
C THR A 2 -11.16 4.01 -11.28
N PHE A 3 -10.00 4.50 -11.74
CA PHE A 3 -9.79 4.99 -13.11
C PHE A 3 -9.42 3.84 -14.08
N THR A 4 -9.57 4.05 -15.38
CA THR A 4 -9.43 3.02 -16.43
C THR A 4 -8.13 2.23 -16.35
N LEU A 5 -6.98 2.92 -16.28
CA LEU A 5 -5.68 2.25 -16.21
C LEU A 5 -5.49 1.49 -14.90
N GLY A 6 -5.97 2.03 -13.79
CA GLY A 6 -5.94 1.36 -12.48
C GLY A 6 -6.73 0.05 -12.50
N LYS A 7 -7.93 0.06 -13.10
CA LYS A 7 -8.71 -1.16 -13.28
C LYS A 7 -7.99 -2.16 -14.18
N ALA A 8 -7.47 -1.72 -15.32
CA ALA A 8 -6.81 -2.61 -16.29
C ALA A 8 -5.60 -3.34 -15.69
N ILE A 9 -4.79 -2.65 -14.89
CA ILE A 9 -3.59 -3.24 -14.29
C ILE A 9 -3.90 -4.06 -13.05
N MET A 10 -4.79 -3.57 -12.17
CA MET A 10 -4.95 -4.10 -10.81
C MET A 10 -6.25 -4.89 -10.59
N ALA A 11 -7.10 -5.00 -11.60
CA ALA A 11 -8.35 -5.75 -11.58
C ALA A 11 -8.79 -6.15 -13.00
N GLY A 12 -7.83 -6.38 -13.91
CA GLY A 12 -8.11 -6.65 -15.33
C GLY A 12 -8.52 -8.08 -15.64
N ASP A 13 -8.22 -9.02 -14.76
CA ASP A 13 -8.48 -10.46 -14.93
C ASP A 13 -8.84 -11.12 -13.60
N ASP A 14 -9.33 -12.37 -13.67
CA ASP A 14 -9.80 -13.14 -12.50
C ASP A 14 -8.67 -13.53 -11.54
N GLU A 15 -7.40 -13.57 -11.99
CA GLU A 15 -6.25 -13.87 -11.14
C GLU A 15 -6.13 -12.84 -10.01
N LYS A 16 -6.57 -11.60 -10.23
CA LYS A 16 -6.57 -10.54 -9.22
C LYS A 16 -7.42 -10.85 -7.99
N TRP A 17 -8.41 -11.74 -8.11
CA TRP A 17 -9.21 -12.26 -6.98
C TRP A 17 -8.65 -13.54 -6.36
N HIS A 18 -7.61 -14.14 -6.98
CA HIS A 18 -6.95 -15.37 -6.53
C HIS A 18 -5.43 -15.28 -6.69
N PRO A 19 -4.77 -14.24 -6.14
CA PRO A 19 -3.34 -14.09 -6.35
C PRO A 19 -2.56 -15.25 -5.73
N GLN A 20 -1.61 -15.79 -6.48
CA GLN A 20 -0.83 -16.97 -6.09
C GLN A 20 0.57 -16.59 -5.58
N THR A 21 1.01 -15.37 -5.84
CA THR A 21 2.33 -14.87 -5.47
C THR A 21 2.22 -13.50 -4.82
N ARG A 22 3.27 -13.13 -4.10
CA ARG A 22 3.39 -11.79 -3.53
C ARG A 22 3.20 -10.70 -4.59
N GLU A 23 3.82 -10.84 -5.76
CA GLU A 23 3.73 -9.87 -6.84
C GLU A 23 2.33 -9.78 -7.46
N SER A 24 1.63 -10.91 -7.62
CA SER A 24 0.26 -10.86 -8.11
C SER A 24 -0.69 -10.24 -7.09
N ALA A 25 -0.40 -10.38 -5.80
CA ALA A 25 -1.20 -9.83 -4.70
C ALA A 25 -1.00 -8.32 -4.52
N ASP A 26 0.23 -7.81 -4.60
CA ASP A 26 0.51 -6.39 -4.45
C ASP A 26 0.00 -5.55 -5.63
N HIS A 27 -0.22 -6.20 -6.78
CA HIS A 27 -0.88 -5.64 -7.96
C HIS A 27 -2.37 -6.03 -8.08
N SER A 28 -3.04 -6.28 -6.95
CA SER A 28 -4.46 -6.63 -6.91
C SER A 28 -5.25 -5.67 -6.02
N ILE A 29 -6.13 -4.86 -6.63
CA ILE A 29 -7.07 -4.02 -5.87
C ILE A 29 -7.96 -4.86 -4.95
N PRO A 30 -8.59 -5.97 -5.38
CA PRO A 30 -9.36 -6.82 -4.48
C PRO A 30 -8.56 -7.26 -3.26
N TYR A 31 -7.34 -7.72 -3.46
CA TYR A 31 -6.49 -8.24 -2.39
C TYR A 31 -6.14 -7.16 -1.36
N VAL A 32 -5.60 -6.02 -1.80
CA VAL A 32 -5.19 -4.95 -0.87
C VAL A 32 -6.39 -4.37 -0.11
N VAL A 33 -7.55 -4.26 -0.77
CA VAL A 33 -8.80 -3.83 -0.11
C VAL A 33 -9.29 -4.88 0.87
N GLY A 34 -9.25 -6.17 0.50
CA GLY A 34 -9.64 -7.28 1.36
C GLY A 34 -8.80 -7.36 2.64
N VAL A 35 -7.47 -7.26 2.51
CA VAL A 35 -6.56 -7.21 3.65
C VAL A 35 -6.83 -5.98 4.54
N ALA A 36 -6.97 -4.80 3.94
CA ALA A 36 -7.25 -3.58 4.70
C ALA A 36 -8.57 -3.67 5.49
N LEU A 37 -9.59 -4.32 4.94
CA LEU A 37 -10.86 -4.56 5.62
C LEU A 37 -10.75 -5.56 6.78
N MET A 38 -9.88 -6.56 6.67
CA MET A 38 -9.68 -7.57 7.72
C MET A 38 -8.76 -7.09 8.85
N GLU A 39 -7.68 -6.41 8.49
CA GLU A 39 -6.56 -6.12 9.40
C GLU A 39 -6.50 -4.63 9.81
N GLY A 40 -7.23 -3.75 9.12
CA GLY A 40 -7.15 -2.30 9.32
C GLY A 40 -5.85 -1.65 8.82
N THR A 41 -4.94 -2.45 8.28
CA THR A 41 -3.62 -2.02 7.79
C THR A 41 -3.14 -2.90 6.65
N LEU A 42 -2.12 -2.45 5.92
CA LEU A 42 -1.43 -3.24 4.90
C LEU A 42 0.07 -3.20 5.18
N GLU A 43 0.65 -4.36 5.51
CA GLU A 43 2.06 -4.54 5.83
C GLU A 43 2.66 -5.64 4.95
N ILE A 44 4.01 -5.75 4.92
CA ILE A 44 4.73 -6.74 4.12
C ILE A 44 4.29 -8.16 4.44
N LYS A 45 4.09 -8.49 5.72
CA LYS A 45 3.64 -9.83 6.18
C LYS A 45 2.31 -10.29 5.56
N HIS A 46 1.47 -9.34 5.11
CA HIS A 46 0.17 -9.65 4.51
C HIS A 46 0.30 -10.19 3.07
N PHE A 47 1.52 -10.26 2.54
CA PHE A 47 1.82 -10.86 1.24
C PHE A 47 2.55 -12.21 1.36
N ASP A 48 2.62 -12.77 2.58
CA ASP A 48 3.18 -14.10 2.82
C ASP A 48 2.16 -15.20 2.51
N ASP A 49 2.63 -16.41 2.27
CA ASP A 49 1.81 -17.59 1.93
C ASP A 49 0.65 -17.81 2.89
N LYS A 50 0.83 -17.50 4.16
CA LYS A 50 -0.23 -17.60 5.17
C LYS A 50 -1.44 -16.73 4.84
N TYR A 51 -1.22 -15.54 4.31
CA TYR A 51 -2.30 -14.62 3.90
C TYR A 51 -2.82 -14.96 2.52
N LEU A 52 -1.94 -15.27 1.57
CA LEU A 52 -2.32 -15.70 0.21
C LEU A 52 -3.27 -16.89 0.23
N ASN A 53 -3.08 -17.81 1.18
CA ASN A 53 -3.88 -19.01 1.35
C ASN A 53 -4.93 -18.90 2.46
N ASN A 54 -5.25 -17.69 2.95
CA ASN A 54 -6.24 -17.51 4.00
C ASN A 54 -7.66 -17.66 3.46
N PRO A 55 -8.42 -18.71 3.85
CA PRO A 55 -9.75 -18.97 3.29
C PRO A 55 -10.74 -17.82 3.54
N ALA A 56 -10.66 -17.17 4.71
CA ALA A 56 -11.55 -16.05 5.05
C ALA A 56 -11.26 -14.81 4.19
N LEU A 57 -9.99 -14.55 3.88
CA LEU A 57 -9.61 -13.50 2.95
C LEU A 57 -10.11 -13.83 1.54
N LEU A 58 -9.81 -15.03 1.05
CA LEU A 58 -10.25 -15.47 -0.29
C LEU A 58 -11.77 -15.39 -0.46
N ASP A 59 -12.56 -15.78 0.55
CA ASP A 59 -14.02 -15.59 0.54
C ASP A 59 -14.41 -14.11 0.49
N LEU A 60 -13.70 -13.25 1.22
CA LEU A 60 -13.94 -11.81 1.19
C LEU A 60 -13.69 -11.22 -0.19
N LEU A 61 -12.59 -11.64 -0.87
CA LEU A 61 -12.25 -11.14 -2.20
C LEU A 61 -13.38 -11.38 -3.20
N GLN A 62 -14.09 -12.50 -3.14
CA GLN A 62 -15.21 -12.82 -4.05
C GLN A 62 -16.38 -11.82 -3.93
N ARG A 63 -16.48 -11.09 -2.84
CA ARG A 63 -17.50 -10.06 -2.61
C ARG A 63 -17.07 -8.67 -3.04
N ILE A 64 -15.79 -8.48 -3.38
CA ILE A 64 -15.26 -7.21 -3.83
C ILE A 64 -15.48 -7.06 -5.34
N LYS A 65 -16.07 -5.97 -5.74
CA LYS A 65 -16.27 -5.60 -7.14
C LYS A 65 -15.45 -4.37 -7.46
N VAL A 66 -14.69 -4.42 -8.53
CA VAL A 66 -13.90 -3.28 -9.03
C VAL A 66 -14.51 -2.78 -10.33
N ALA A 67 -14.85 -1.51 -10.36
CA ALA A 67 -15.43 -0.86 -11.53
C ALA A 67 -14.77 0.49 -11.79
N GLU A 68 -14.75 0.91 -13.03
CA GLU A 68 -14.45 2.30 -13.37
C GLU A 68 -15.59 3.21 -12.91
N THR A 69 -15.21 4.41 -12.47
CA THR A 69 -16.18 5.47 -12.18
C THR A 69 -15.84 6.71 -12.97
N GLU A 70 -16.85 7.39 -13.48
CA GLU A 70 -16.68 8.63 -14.23
C GLU A 70 -15.88 9.66 -13.42
N GLU A 71 -16.14 9.74 -12.10
CA GLU A 71 -15.40 10.60 -11.18
C GLU A 71 -13.89 10.31 -11.20
N SER A 72 -13.48 9.04 -11.07
CA SER A 72 -12.07 8.66 -11.05
C SER A 72 -11.40 8.80 -12.42
N VAL A 73 -12.13 8.51 -13.49
CA VAL A 73 -11.65 8.67 -14.88
C VAL A 73 -11.40 10.13 -15.21
N ASN A 74 -12.30 11.04 -14.84
CA ASN A 74 -12.18 12.47 -15.12
C ASN A 74 -11.06 13.14 -14.32
N LEU A 75 -10.68 12.58 -13.16
CA LEU A 75 -9.57 13.08 -12.35
C LEU A 75 -8.20 12.62 -12.85
N TYR A 76 -8.12 11.56 -13.63
CA TYR A 76 -6.86 11.07 -14.19
C TYR A 76 -6.43 11.93 -15.40
N PRO A 77 -5.12 12.27 -15.57
CA PRO A 77 -3.95 11.84 -14.80
C PRO A 77 -3.60 12.70 -13.59
N ASP A 78 -4.30 13.79 -13.31
CA ASP A 78 -4.00 14.73 -12.23
C ASP A 78 -4.13 14.08 -10.84
N ALA A 79 -4.99 13.07 -10.73
CA ALA A 79 -5.14 12.24 -9.55
C ALA A 79 -5.45 10.78 -9.92
N CYS A 80 -4.90 9.84 -9.14
CA CYS A 80 -5.26 8.42 -9.19
C CYS A 80 -6.37 8.15 -8.15
N ALA A 81 -7.52 8.79 -8.35
CA ALA A 81 -8.61 8.75 -7.40
C ALA A 81 -9.27 7.37 -7.31
N ASN A 82 -9.52 6.92 -6.08
CA ASN A 82 -10.22 5.67 -5.80
C ASN A 82 -11.35 5.90 -4.80
N ARG A 83 -12.53 5.32 -5.10
CA ARG A 83 -13.68 5.31 -4.21
C ARG A 83 -13.91 3.90 -3.67
N VAL A 84 -13.97 3.77 -2.35
CA VAL A 84 -14.37 2.53 -1.69
C VAL A 84 -15.79 2.70 -1.15
N GLU A 85 -16.67 1.78 -1.48
CA GLU A 85 -18.03 1.71 -1.00
C GLU A 85 -18.22 0.39 -0.27
N LEU A 86 -18.73 0.46 0.95
CA LEU A 86 -18.98 -0.70 1.80
C LEU A 86 -20.48 -0.81 2.09
N THR A 87 -20.96 -2.05 2.09
CA THR A 87 -22.29 -2.38 2.61
C THR A 87 -22.13 -3.50 3.61
N THR A 88 -22.51 -3.26 4.87
CA THR A 88 -22.46 -4.27 5.92
C THR A 88 -23.57 -5.31 5.76
N LYS A 89 -23.50 -6.43 6.51
CA LYS A 89 -24.58 -7.42 6.55
C LYS A 89 -25.88 -6.84 7.12
N SER A 90 -25.83 -5.80 7.94
CA SER A 90 -26.98 -5.06 8.45
C SER A 90 -27.61 -4.10 7.43
N GLY A 91 -26.97 -3.91 6.27
CA GLY A 91 -27.40 -2.98 5.23
C GLY A 91 -26.88 -1.55 5.39
N GLU A 92 -26.07 -1.28 6.40
CA GLU A 92 -25.42 0.02 6.58
C GLU A 92 -24.41 0.26 5.45
N LYS A 93 -24.41 1.48 4.92
CA LYS A 93 -23.53 1.87 3.80
C LYS A 93 -22.56 2.95 4.23
N SER A 94 -21.32 2.83 3.81
CA SER A 94 -20.32 3.89 3.90
C SER A 94 -19.58 4.03 2.58
N SER A 95 -19.08 5.23 2.29
CA SER A 95 -18.35 5.52 1.06
C SER A 95 -17.27 6.55 1.34
N GLU A 96 -16.08 6.31 0.83
CA GLU A 96 -14.93 7.21 0.94
C GLU A 96 -14.25 7.36 -0.42
N LEU A 97 -13.97 8.60 -0.82
CA LEU A 97 -13.17 8.94 -1.99
C LEU A 97 -11.79 9.43 -1.54
N VAL A 98 -10.75 8.73 -1.94
CA VAL A 98 -9.37 9.20 -1.81
C VAL A 98 -8.92 9.73 -3.16
N GLN A 99 -8.90 11.03 -3.32
CA GLN A 99 -8.46 11.69 -4.55
C GLN A 99 -6.93 11.66 -4.65
N TYR A 100 -6.24 12.02 -3.58
CA TYR A 100 -4.79 12.02 -3.49
C TYR A 100 -4.34 11.07 -2.39
N HIS A 101 -3.70 9.98 -2.78
CA HIS A 101 -3.16 9.02 -1.81
C HIS A 101 -2.10 9.67 -0.90
N ARG A 102 -1.89 9.12 0.28
CA ARG A 102 -0.87 9.61 1.21
C ARG A 102 0.53 9.47 0.57
N GLY A 103 1.31 10.56 0.56
CA GLY A 103 2.59 10.67 -0.15
C GLY A 103 2.51 11.33 -1.53
N HIS A 104 1.30 11.61 -2.05
CA HIS A 104 1.14 12.44 -3.24
C HIS A 104 1.55 13.90 -2.94
N HIS A 105 2.06 14.66 -3.93
CA HIS A 105 2.49 16.05 -3.73
C HIS A 105 1.39 16.99 -3.16
N ARG A 106 0.12 16.67 -3.39
CA ARG A 106 -1.05 17.36 -2.81
C ARG A 106 -1.52 16.77 -1.48
N ASN A 107 -0.89 15.68 -1.02
CA ASN A 107 -1.14 15.03 0.26
C ASN A 107 0.17 14.42 0.78
N PRO A 108 1.21 15.25 1.02
CA PRO A 108 2.56 14.79 1.35
C PRO A 108 2.61 14.08 2.70
N LEU A 109 3.52 13.13 2.83
CA LEU A 109 3.89 12.58 4.13
C LEU A 109 4.61 13.66 4.96
N THR A 110 4.39 13.65 6.24
CA THR A 110 5.23 14.37 7.20
C THR A 110 6.53 13.60 7.43
N ASP A 111 7.59 14.29 7.87
CA ASP A 111 8.88 13.66 8.21
C ASP A 111 8.67 12.52 9.22
N LYS A 112 7.83 12.74 10.22
CA LYS A 112 7.50 11.71 11.21
C LYS A 112 6.89 10.45 10.57
N GLU A 113 5.97 10.57 9.62
CA GLU A 113 5.37 9.43 8.92
C GLU A 113 6.40 8.70 8.05
N ILE A 114 7.36 9.42 7.44
CA ILE A 114 8.47 8.83 6.69
C ILE A 114 9.36 8.02 7.63
N GLU A 115 9.74 8.60 8.77
CA GLU A 115 10.56 7.92 9.78
C GLU A 115 9.84 6.70 10.39
N GLU A 116 8.55 6.82 10.72
CA GLU A 116 7.74 5.71 11.21
C GLU A 116 7.68 4.56 10.20
N LYS A 117 7.49 4.87 8.92
CA LYS A 117 7.52 3.88 7.84
C LYS A 117 8.90 3.22 7.74
N PHE A 118 9.98 3.98 7.76
CA PHE A 118 11.34 3.44 7.77
C PHE A 118 11.55 2.49 8.97
N HIS A 119 11.20 2.93 10.17
CA HIS A 119 11.34 2.11 11.38
C HIS A 119 10.53 0.82 11.31
N SER A 120 9.31 0.88 10.79
CA SER A 120 8.45 -0.30 10.59
C SER A 120 9.07 -1.33 9.64
N LEU A 121 9.66 -0.85 8.54
CA LEU A 121 10.26 -1.73 7.52
C LEU A 121 11.62 -2.28 7.94
N ALA A 122 12.42 -1.51 8.67
CA ALA A 122 13.79 -1.85 9.02
C ALA A 122 13.96 -2.53 10.39
N LYS A 123 12.90 -2.62 11.20
CA LYS A 123 12.98 -3.09 12.60
C LYS A 123 13.55 -4.49 12.78
N ASP A 124 13.28 -5.39 11.83
CA ASP A 124 13.70 -6.80 11.88
C ASP A 124 15.04 -7.03 11.15
N LEU A 125 15.58 -6.01 10.47
CA LEU A 125 16.82 -6.07 9.70
C LEU A 125 17.95 -5.30 10.37
N LEU A 126 17.65 -4.15 10.98
CA LEU A 126 18.65 -3.24 11.52
C LEU A 126 18.42 -2.97 13.01
N VAL A 127 19.49 -2.95 13.80
CA VAL A 127 19.41 -2.59 15.22
C VAL A 127 19.04 -1.10 15.39
N PRO A 128 18.47 -0.72 16.55
CA PRO A 128 18.00 0.67 16.77
C PRO A 128 19.06 1.74 16.53
N ALA A 129 20.32 1.48 16.89
CA ALA A 129 21.43 2.42 16.70
C ALA A 129 21.71 2.67 15.23
N GLN A 130 21.75 1.62 14.39
CA GLN A 130 21.93 1.75 12.93
C GLN A 130 20.79 2.53 12.30
N ARG A 131 19.53 2.25 12.68
CA ARG A 131 18.36 2.98 12.16
C ARG A 131 18.43 4.47 12.48
N LYS A 132 18.83 4.82 13.70
CA LYS A 132 19.00 6.20 14.11
C LYS A 132 20.10 6.90 13.33
N GLU A 133 21.24 6.26 13.13
CA GLU A 133 22.38 6.80 12.38
C GLU A 133 22.03 6.97 10.91
N LEU A 134 21.36 5.97 10.29
CA LEU A 134 20.87 6.05 8.91
C LEU A 134 19.93 7.24 8.70
N LEU A 135 18.95 7.43 9.57
CA LEU A 135 18.04 8.59 9.48
C LEU A 135 18.81 9.90 9.59
N SER A 136 19.76 10.00 10.53
CA SER A 136 20.58 11.21 10.67
C SER A 136 21.40 11.49 9.42
N LEU A 137 21.97 10.46 8.79
CA LEU A 137 22.75 10.64 7.56
C LEU A 137 21.85 11.01 6.37
N VAL A 138 20.69 10.35 6.23
CA VAL A 138 19.78 10.62 5.11
C VAL A 138 19.17 12.03 5.19
N TRP A 139 18.81 12.49 6.40
CA TRP A 139 18.29 13.86 6.60
C TRP A 139 19.33 14.96 6.43
N ASN A 140 20.63 14.62 6.41
CA ASN A 140 21.72 15.56 6.17
C ASN A 140 22.60 15.08 5.00
N LEU A 141 21.97 14.47 3.99
CA LEU A 141 22.71 13.82 2.88
C LEU A 141 23.61 14.79 2.12
N GLU A 142 23.20 16.05 1.99
CA GLU A 142 23.96 17.12 1.36
C GLU A 142 25.25 17.51 2.11
N GLU A 143 25.37 17.15 3.39
CA GLU A 143 26.55 17.42 4.22
C GLU A 143 27.55 16.24 4.25
N ILE A 144 27.20 15.10 3.61
CA ILE A 144 28.02 13.90 3.63
C ILE A 144 29.09 13.97 2.54
N GLU A 145 30.36 13.96 2.94
CA GLU A 145 31.50 13.93 2.00
C GLU A 145 31.67 12.57 1.31
N ASP A 146 31.31 11.48 1.99
CA ASP A 146 31.46 10.10 1.49
C ASP A 146 30.20 9.26 1.77
N VAL A 147 29.43 8.97 0.72
CA VAL A 147 28.21 8.15 0.78
C VAL A 147 28.50 6.66 1.10
N SER A 148 29.76 6.20 1.05
CA SER A 148 30.10 4.82 1.40
C SER A 148 29.74 4.48 2.83
N ARG A 149 29.74 5.46 3.74
CA ARG A 149 29.29 5.30 5.12
C ARG A 149 27.84 4.87 5.23
N LEU A 150 26.97 5.41 4.37
CA LEU A 150 25.56 4.99 4.31
C LEU A 150 25.46 3.51 3.94
N MET A 151 26.24 3.08 2.94
CA MET A 151 26.24 1.68 2.49
C MET A 151 26.78 0.72 3.54
N GLN A 152 27.79 1.14 4.33
CA GLN A 152 28.31 0.34 5.44
C GLN A 152 27.24 0.07 6.52
N LEU A 153 26.38 1.07 6.81
CA LEU A 153 25.28 0.91 7.78
C LEU A 153 24.14 0.02 7.28
N LEU A 154 24.04 -0.21 5.97
CA LEU A 154 23.05 -1.10 5.35
C LEU A 154 23.54 -2.56 5.24
N THR A 155 24.77 -2.85 5.67
CA THR A 155 25.27 -4.23 5.72
C THR A 155 24.59 -4.97 6.88
N ILE A 156 23.87 -6.05 6.55
CA ILE A 156 23.09 -6.91 7.45
C ILE A 156 23.93 -8.15 7.80
#